data_bc4b9a7287efe8d3d730cc03556066ca
#
_entry.id   bc4b9a7287efe8d3d730cc03556066ca
#
_cell.length_a   1.000
_cell.length_b   1.000
_cell.length_c   1.000
_cell.angle_alpha   90.00
_cell.angle_beta   90.00
_cell.angle_gamma   90.00
#
_symmetry.space_group_name_H-M   'P 1'
#
loop_
_entity.id
_entity.type
_entity.pdbx_description
1 polymer ?
#
loop_
_entity_poly.entity_id
_entity_poly.type
_entity_poly.pdbx_seq_one_letter_code
_entity_poly.pdbx_strand_id
1 'polypeptide(L)'
;MKRVKQIVQYWCDDVIKGKYLGKGVVAVVLDTGIAPHPDFQNKVLAFRDFVNGQEVIYDDNGHGTHVCGVLAGNGNSSEGIYGGIAPECDLIVLKVLDQKGNGNVTEVMKAFRWLLENQKRYHIRIVNISVGMLPQSDEREEERLINGVEALWDAGLVVVAAAGNLGPKEGTITTPGDSKKIITVGSSDDQYYIDQRGSTKKHYSGRGPTKECVCKPDVVAPGSYIRSCNAKFARQRGQPYVVKSGTSMATPIVSGAIADLLSKYCLLYTSPSPRDRG
;
A
#
# COMPACT_ATOMS: atom_id res chain seq x y z
N MET A 1 1.08 9.55 -11.83
CA MET A 1 0.83 8.14 -12.27
C MET A 1 1.32 7.83 -13.70
N LYS A 2 1.15 8.69 -14.71
CA LYS A 2 1.59 8.40 -16.10
C LYS A 2 3.06 7.91 -16.19
N ARG A 3 4.03 8.65 -15.59
CA ARG A 3 5.45 8.24 -15.53
C ARG A 3 5.64 6.87 -14.84
N VAL A 4 4.93 6.63 -13.74
CA VAL A 4 4.99 5.34 -13.01
C VAL A 4 4.57 4.22 -13.94
N LYS A 5 3.40 4.35 -14.56
CA LYS A 5 2.84 3.35 -15.49
C LYS A 5 3.77 3.07 -16.69
N GLN A 6 4.50 4.09 -17.16
CA GLN A 6 5.53 3.90 -18.19
C GLN A 6 6.73 3.09 -17.69
N ILE A 7 7.25 3.41 -16.50
CA ILE A 7 8.43 2.74 -15.94
C ILE A 7 8.14 1.26 -15.65
N VAL A 8 6.96 0.95 -15.08
CA VAL A 8 6.57 -0.43 -14.77
C VAL A 8 5.96 -1.18 -15.96
N GLN A 9 6.03 -0.60 -17.16
CA GLN A 9 5.46 -1.17 -18.39
C GLN A 9 3.99 -1.59 -18.23
N TYR A 10 3.21 -0.79 -17.51
CA TYR A 10 1.80 -1.04 -17.19
C TYR A 10 0.93 -1.33 -18.43
N TRP A 11 1.30 -0.73 -19.58
CA TRP A 11 0.59 -0.89 -20.86
C TRP A 11 1.03 -2.14 -21.64
N CYS A 12 1.36 -3.21 -20.92
CA CYS A 12 1.59 -4.51 -21.57
C CYS A 12 0.28 -5.07 -22.14
N ASP A 13 0.40 -6.03 -23.05
CA ASP A 13 -0.74 -6.66 -23.73
C ASP A 13 -1.77 -7.25 -22.76
N ASP A 14 -1.32 -7.81 -21.64
CA ASP A 14 -2.18 -8.39 -20.62
C ASP A 14 -3.12 -7.35 -19.99
N VAL A 15 -2.61 -6.15 -19.68
CA VAL A 15 -3.43 -5.06 -19.13
C VAL A 15 -4.35 -4.45 -20.18
N ILE A 16 -3.82 -4.21 -21.41
CA ILE A 16 -4.57 -3.58 -22.50
C ILE A 16 -5.68 -4.50 -23.01
N LYS A 17 -5.36 -5.75 -23.28
CA LYS A 17 -6.29 -6.72 -23.89
C LYS A 17 -7.17 -7.41 -22.85
N GLY A 18 -6.60 -7.77 -21.69
CA GLY A 18 -7.27 -8.51 -20.64
C GLY A 18 -8.11 -7.64 -19.69
N LYS A 19 -7.84 -6.34 -19.62
CA LYS A 19 -8.48 -5.39 -18.66
C LYS A 19 -8.41 -5.90 -17.23
N TYR A 20 -7.29 -6.49 -16.83
CA TYR A 20 -7.07 -6.98 -15.47
C TYR A 20 -6.63 -5.81 -14.58
N LEU A 21 -7.61 -5.08 -14.06
CA LEU A 21 -7.42 -3.83 -13.32
C LEU A 21 -7.74 -4.00 -11.82
N GLY A 22 -7.50 -5.19 -11.27
CA GLY A 22 -7.76 -5.53 -9.88
C GLY A 22 -9.21 -5.92 -9.58
N LYS A 23 -10.06 -6.12 -10.59
CA LYS A 23 -11.48 -6.48 -10.40
C LYS A 23 -11.64 -7.78 -9.61
N GLY A 24 -12.49 -7.74 -8.58
CA GLY A 24 -12.76 -8.89 -7.70
C GLY A 24 -11.67 -9.15 -6.66
N VAL A 25 -10.67 -8.27 -6.57
CA VAL A 25 -9.63 -8.33 -5.54
C VAL A 25 -9.89 -7.29 -4.47
N VAL A 26 -9.73 -7.68 -3.20
CA VAL A 26 -9.82 -6.78 -2.05
C VAL A 26 -8.43 -6.59 -1.45
N ALA A 27 -7.99 -5.33 -1.39
CA ALA A 27 -6.75 -4.93 -0.75
C ALA A 27 -7.03 -4.14 0.53
N VAL A 28 -6.29 -4.44 1.59
CA VAL A 28 -6.34 -3.69 2.84
C VAL A 28 -5.16 -2.73 2.91
N VAL A 29 -5.41 -1.50 3.34
CA VAL A 29 -4.37 -0.49 3.61
C VAL A 29 -4.36 -0.18 5.09
N LEU A 30 -3.23 -0.43 5.76
CA LEU A 30 -2.96 0.01 7.13
C LEU A 30 -2.19 1.33 7.08
N ASP A 31 -2.85 2.44 7.50
CA ASP A 31 -2.28 3.78 7.34
C ASP A 31 -2.98 4.82 8.25
N THR A 32 -2.94 6.10 7.88
CA THR A 32 -3.56 7.23 8.59
C THR A 32 -5.07 7.35 8.36
N GLY A 33 -5.66 6.51 7.54
CA GLY A 33 -7.08 6.55 7.16
C GLY A 33 -7.30 6.78 5.66
N ILE A 34 -8.53 7.14 5.31
CA ILE A 34 -8.93 7.52 3.95
C ILE A 34 -9.97 8.64 4.00
N ALA A 35 -9.74 9.72 3.29
CA ALA A 35 -10.71 10.81 3.17
C ALA A 35 -11.71 10.56 2.03
N PRO A 36 -12.94 11.08 2.11
CA PRO A 36 -13.86 11.10 0.99
C PRO A 36 -13.21 11.74 -0.24
N HIS A 37 -13.19 11.03 -1.36
CA HIS A 37 -12.65 11.51 -2.63
C HIS A 37 -13.42 10.86 -3.80
N PRO A 38 -13.69 11.56 -4.91
CA PRO A 38 -14.41 10.98 -6.05
C PRO A 38 -13.77 9.73 -6.63
N ASP A 39 -12.43 9.61 -6.50
CA ASP A 39 -11.68 8.46 -7.00
C ASP A 39 -11.90 7.17 -6.19
N PHE A 40 -12.57 7.26 -5.03
CA PHE A 40 -12.91 6.10 -4.19
C PHE A 40 -14.41 5.78 -4.15
N GLN A 41 -15.19 6.39 -5.00
CA GLN A 41 -16.65 6.17 -5.01
C GLN A 41 -16.98 4.67 -5.17
N ASN A 42 -17.76 4.14 -4.22
CA ASN A 42 -18.21 2.74 -4.16
C ASN A 42 -17.09 1.68 -4.08
N LYS A 43 -15.90 2.04 -3.58
CA LYS A 43 -14.75 1.13 -3.52
C LYS A 43 -14.30 0.76 -2.12
N VAL A 44 -14.69 1.54 -1.11
CA VAL A 44 -14.31 1.27 0.28
C VAL A 44 -15.37 0.37 0.91
N LEU A 45 -15.03 -0.92 1.04
CA LEU A 45 -15.93 -1.94 1.60
C LEU A 45 -16.06 -1.87 3.12
N ALA A 46 -14.96 -1.46 3.79
CA ALA A 46 -14.94 -1.29 5.25
C ALA A 46 -13.87 -0.28 5.66
N PHE A 47 -14.15 0.40 6.76
CA PHE A 47 -13.22 1.28 7.46
C PHE A 47 -13.22 0.94 8.94
N ARG A 48 -12.03 0.89 9.56
CA ARG A 48 -11.88 0.73 11.00
C ARG A 48 -10.82 1.67 11.52
N ASP A 49 -11.17 2.40 12.56
CA ASP A 49 -10.26 3.32 13.24
C ASP A 49 -9.86 2.71 14.60
N PHE A 50 -8.59 2.29 14.68
CA PHE A 50 -8.01 1.73 15.91
C PHE A 50 -7.39 2.79 16.80
N VAL A 51 -7.32 4.06 16.33
CA VAL A 51 -6.71 5.18 17.04
C VAL A 51 -7.74 5.96 17.85
N ASN A 52 -8.85 6.37 17.21
CA ASN A 52 -9.88 7.21 17.83
C ASN A 52 -11.25 6.53 17.88
N GLY A 53 -11.40 5.33 17.32
CA GLY A 53 -12.65 4.57 17.32
C GLY A 53 -13.77 5.16 16.47
N GLN A 54 -13.48 6.00 15.47
CA GLN A 54 -14.49 6.59 14.61
C GLN A 54 -14.96 5.58 13.55
N GLU A 55 -16.26 5.63 13.22
CA GLU A 55 -16.86 4.73 12.24
C GLU A 55 -16.93 5.32 10.83
N VAL A 56 -16.88 6.64 10.71
CA VAL A 56 -16.95 7.35 9.42
C VAL A 56 -15.56 7.51 8.84
N ILE A 57 -15.41 7.31 7.53
CA ILE A 57 -14.14 7.48 6.84
C ILE A 57 -13.60 8.91 7.00
N TYR A 58 -12.34 9.01 7.38
CA TYR A 58 -11.58 10.26 7.43
C TYR A 58 -10.08 9.98 7.36
N ASP A 59 -9.34 11.02 7.03
CA ASP A 59 -7.88 11.04 7.07
C ASP A 59 -7.45 12.45 7.47
N ASP A 60 -6.90 12.57 8.67
CA ASP A 60 -6.46 13.82 9.27
C ASP A 60 -4.99 14.16 8.98
N ASN A 61 -4.26 13.23 8.35
CA ASN A 61 -2.89 13.38 7.89
C ASN A 61 -2.81 13.52 6.36
N GLY A 62 -3.47 12.63 5.63
CA GLY A 62 -3.50 12.57 4.17
C GLY A 62 -2.46 11.62 3.54
N HIS A 63 -1.74 10.83 4.35
CA HIS A 63 -0.83 9.83 3.84
C HIS A 63 -1.59 8.61 3.31
N GLY A 64 -2.51 8.05 4.10
CA GLY A 64 -3.30 6.89 3.73
C GLY A 64 -4.19 7.12 2.51
N THR A 65 -4.82 8.31 2.40
CA THR A 65 -5.58 8.69 1.21
C THR A 65 -4.71 8.68 -0.05
N HIS A 66 -3.48 9.17 0.05
CA HIS A 66 -2.53 9.16 -1.06
C HIS A 66 -2.14 7.73 -1.44
N VAL A 67 -1.81 6.88 -0.46
CA VAL A 67 -1.49 5.46 -0.65
C VAL A 67 -2.64 4.70 -1.32
N CYS A 68 -3.87 4.86 -0.81
CA CYS A 68 -5.08 4.26 -1.41
C CYS A 68 -5.26 4.70 -2.88
N GLY A 69 -5.00 5.97 -3.18
CA GLY A 69 -5.10 6.50 -4.54
C GLY A 69 -4.04 5.93 -5.49
N VAL A 70 -2.81 5.68 -5.01
CA VAL A 70 -1.76 5.00 -5.80
C VAL A 70 -2.15 3.57 -6.10
N LEU A 71 -2.71 2.85 -5.13
CA LEU A 71 -3.14 1.46 -5.29
C LEU A 71 -4.35 1.37 -6.22
N ALA A 72 -5.47 2.04 -5.87
CA ALA A 72 -6.78 1.74 -6.41
C ALA A 72 -7.65 2.95 -6.79
N GLY A 73 -7.12 4.19 -6.78
CA GLY A 73 -7.89 5.35 -7.24
C GLY A 73 -8.34 5.18 -8.70
N ASN A 74 -9.61 5.42 -9.00
CA ASN A 74 -10.10 5.26 -10.39
C ASN A 74 -9.77 6.45 -11.31
N GLY A 75 -9.26 7.56 -10.76
CA GLY A 75 -8.90 8.74 -11.52
C GLY A 75 -10.07 9.61 -11.98
N ASN A 76 -11.28 9.44 -11.41
CA ASN A 76 -12.47 10.21 -11.80
C ASN A 76 -12.23 11.72 -11.81
N SER A 77 -11.46 12.25 -10.85
CA SER A 77 -11.14 13.67 -10.78
C SER A 77 -10.14 14.15 -11.84
N SER A 78 -9.66 13.27 -12.73
CA SER A 78 -8.65 13.57 -13.76
C SER A 78 -8.89 12.81 -15.07
N GLU A 79 -10.12 12.40 -15.36
CA GLU A 79 -10.44 11.63 -16.56
C GLU A 79 -9.52 10.40 -16.76
N GLY A 80 -9.15 9.74 -15.65
CA GLY A 80 -8.28 8.56 -15.63
C GLY A 80 -6.78 8.85 -15.63
N ILE A 81 -6.33 10.09 -15.84
CA ILE A 81 -4.90 10.45 -15.98
C ILE A 81 -4.09 10.06 -14.73
N TYR A 82 -4.65 10.28 -13.54
CA TYR A 82 -3.99 9.98 -12.27
C TYR A 82 -4.56 8.73 -11.57
N GLY A 83 -5.29 7.89 -12.31
CA GLY A 83 -5.77 6.61 -11.79
C GLY A 83 -4.65 5.72 -11.26
N GLY A 84 -4.91 5.01 -10.18
CA GLY A 84 -4.01 4.06 -9.54
C GLY A 84 -3.60 2.89 -10.44
N ILE A 85 -2.85 1.95 -9.88
CA ILE A 85 -2.38 0.77 -10.60
C ILE A 85 -3.55 -0.21 -10.82
N ALA A 86 -4.34 -0.51 -9.79
CA ALA A 86 -5.48 -1.41 -9.82
C ALA A 86 -6.80 -0.65 -9.61
N PRO A 87 -7.27 0.15 -10.59
CA PRO A 87 -8.41 1.04 -10.41
C PRO A 87 -9.76 0.33 -10.23
N GLU A 88 -9.85 -0.98 -10.39
CA GLU A 88 -11.04 -1.78 -10.12
C GLU A 88 -10.93 -2.64 -8.84
N CYS A 89 -9.80 -2.53 -8.11
CA CYS A 89 -9.60 -3.19 -6.83
C CYS A 89 -10.44 -2.50 -5.74
N ASP A 90 -11.10 -3.30 -4.90
CA ASP A 90 -11.81 -2.81 -3.72
C ASP A 90 -10.85 -2.60 -2.55
N LEU A 91 -11.20 -1.67 -1.67
CA LEU A 91 -10.38 -1.25 -0.54
C LEU A 91 -11.06 -1.53 0.79
N ILE A 92 -10.26 -1.95 1.76
CA ILE A 92 -10.55 -1.85 3.19
C ILE A 92 -9.46 -0.98 3.79
N VAL A 93 -9.81 -0.05 4.66
CA VAL A 93 -8.83 0.85 5.27
C VAL A 93 -8.87 0.72 6.78
N LEU A 94 -7.72 0.41 7.36
CA LEU A 94 -7.52 0.28 8.79
C LEU A 94 -6.63 1.44 9.24
N LYS A 95 -7.23 2.42 9.93
CA LYS A 95 -6.49 3.54 10.50
C LYS A 95 -5.78 3.07 11.76
N VAL A 96 -4.47 2.99 11.68
CA VAL A 96 -3.54 2.60 12.76
C VAL A 96 -2.55 3.70 13.12
N LEU A 97 -2.56 4.80 12.36
CA LEU A 97 -1.71 5.97 12.57
C LEU A 97 -2.54 7.22 12.86
N ASP A 98 -2.02 8.05 13.75
CA ASP A 98 -2.61 9.33 14.14
C ASP A 98 -2.42 10.44 13.07
N GLN A 99 -2.88 11.65 13.38
CA GLN A 99 -2.74 12.83 12.52
C GLN A 99 -1.29 13.25 12.23
N LYS A 100 -0.32 12.81 13.04
CA LYS A 100 1.11 13.06 12.83
C LYS A 100 1.81 11.94 12.08
N GLY A 101 1.10 10.84 11.82
CA GLY A 101 1.65 9.62 11.21
C GLY A 101 2.35 8.71 12.21
N ASN A 102 2.14 8.91 13.52
CA ASN A 102 2.65 8.00 14.54
C ASN A 102 1.67 6.88 14.79
N GLY A 103 2.18 5.68 15.02
CA GLY A 103 1.40 4.50 15.37
C GLY A 103 1.85 3.86 16.67
N ASN A 104 0.97 3.05 17.25
CA ASN A 104 1.25 2.21 18.40
C ASN A 104 1.14 0.75 17.97
N VAL A 105 2.12 -0.07 18.36
CA VAL A 105 2.15 -1.50 18.02
C VAL A 105 0.89 -2.23 18.49
N THR A 106 0.35 -1.83 19.64
CA THR A 106 -0.88 -2.42 20.15
C THR A 106 -2.07 -2.22 19.20
N GLU A 107 -2.22 -1.04 18.60
CA GLU A 107 -3.29 -0.72 17.63
C GLU A 107 -3.07 -1.48 16.32
N VAL A 108 -1.83 -1.60 15.86
CA VAL A 108 -1.47 -2.41 14.68
C VAL A 108 -1.81 -3.90 14.93
N MET A 109 -1.49 -4.44 16.11
CA MET A 109 -1.82 -5.84 16.46
C MET A 109 -3.33 -6.09 16.55
N LYS A 110 -4.13 -5.10 17.01
CA LYS A 110 -5.60 -5.19 16.93
C LYS A 110 -6.08 -5.22 15.47
N ALA A 111 -5.47 -4.41 14.60
CA ALA A 111 -5.78 -4.43 13.17
C ALA A 111 -5.43 -5.77 12.52
N PHE A 112 -4.28 -6.37 12.84
CA PHE A 112 -3.90 -7.70 12.35
C PHE A 112 -4.90 -8.79 12.79
N ARG A 113 -5.32 -8.76 14.07
CA ARG A 113 -6.37 -9.67 14.56
C ARG A 113 -7.66 -9.50 13.76
N TRP A 114 -8.10 -8.26 13.58
CA TRP A 114 -9.31 -7.97 12.79
C TRP A 114 -9.21 -8.51 11.36
N LEU A 115 -8.02 -8.40 10.72
CA LEU A 115 -7.78 -8.95 9.39
C LEU A 115 -7.99 -10.47 9.36
N LEU A 116 -7.39 -11.21 10.28
CA LEU A 116 -7.52 -12.67 10.37
C LEU A 116 -8.98 -13.09 10.59
N GLU A 117 -9.71 -12.38 11.44
CA GLU A 117 -11.13 -12.66 11.73
C GLU A 117 -12.05 -12.36 10.53
N ASN A 118 -11.70 -11.39 9.70
CA ASN A 118 -12.55 -10.89 8.62
C ASN A 118 -12.08 -11.27 7.22
N GLN A 119 -10.93 -11.95 7.08
CA GLN A 119 -10.34 -12.34 5.80
C GLN A 119 -11.33 -13.05 4.88
N LYS A 120 -12.01 -14.07 5.39
CA LYS A 120 -12.97 -14.87 4.62
C LYS A 120 -14.22 -14.07 4.26
N ARG A 121 -14.72 -13.24 5.18
CA ARG A 121 -15.93 -12.44 5.00
C ARG A 121 -15.79 -11.45 3.84
N TYR A 122 -14.65 -10.79 3.74
CA TYR A 122 -14.38 -9.78 2.70
C TYR A 122 -13.54 -10.30 1.54
N HIS A 123 -13.16 -11.59 1.54
CA HIS A 123 -12.26 -12.16 0.53
C HIS A 123 -10.95 -11.37 0.41
N ILE A 124 -10.37 -10.96 1.53
CA ILE A 124 -9.14 -10.18 1.57
C ILE A 124 -7.99 -10.99 0.96
N ARG A 125 -7.23 -10.38 0.06
CA ARG A 125 -6.09 -11.02 -0.62
C ARG A 125 -4.76 -10.31 -0.36
N ILE A 126 -4.77 -8.99 -0.21
CA ILE A 126 -3.56 -8.17 -0.13
C ILE A 126 -3.63 -7.28 1.10
N VAL A 127 -2.49 -7.14 1.79
CA VAL A 127 -2.31 -6.20 2.90
C VAL A 127 -1.14 -5.28 2.57
N ASN A 128 -1.42 -3.99 2.37
CA ASN A 128 -0.44 -2.95 2.12
C ASN A 128 -0.09 -2.22 3.41
N ILE A 129 1.17 -2.24 3.80
CA ILE A 129 1.71 -1.60 5.00
C ILE A 129 2.75 -0.56 4.56
N SER A 130 2.31 0.69 4.41
CA SER A 130 3.17 1.80 3.97
C SER A 130 3.81 2.57 5.13
N VAL A 131 3.96 1.92 6.26
CA VAL A 131 4.48 2.46 7.52
C VAL A 131 5.50 1.50 8.14
N GLY A 132 6.40 2.01 8.98
CA GLY A 132 7.37 1.17 9.64
C GLY A 132 7.90 1.80 10.92
N MET A 133 8.35 0.96 11.85
CA MET A 133 9.07 1.37 13.04
C MET A 133 10.50 1.75 12.71
N LEU A 134 11.02 2.77 13.41
CA LEU A 134 12.42 3.13 13.30
C LEU A 134 13.31 2.02 13.88
N PRO A 135 14.46 1.71 13.28
CA PRO A 135 15.47 0.85 13.88
C PRO A 135 15.88 1.42 15.24
N GLN A 136 16.08 0.59 16.24
CA GLN A 136 16.34 0.91 17.66
C GLN A 136 15.08 1.17 18.51
N SER A 137 13.91 0.80 18.04
CA SER A 137 12.70 0.64 18.84
C SER A 137 12.83 -0.54 19.83
N ASP A 138 11.86 -0.70 20.72
CA ASP A 138 11.82 -1.83 21.63
C ASP A 138 11.83 -3.17 20.84
N GLU A 139 12.83 -4.03 21.05
CA GLU A 139 12.99 -5.31 20.35
C GLU A 139 11.75 -6.22 20.49
N ARG A 140 11.05 -6.15 21.62
CA ARG A 140 9.80 -6.89 21.82
C ARG A 140 8.68 -6.40 20.92
N GLU A 141 8.62 -5.10 20.66
CA GLU A 141 7.63 -4.53 19.76
C GLU A 141 7.97 -4.84 18.30
N GLU A 142 9.26 -4.80 17.92
CA GLU A 142 9.73 -5.25 16.61
C GLU A 142 9.33 -6.71 16.36
N GLU A 143 9.65 -7.60 17.30
CA GLU A 143 9.32 -9.03 17.22
C GLU A 143 7.79 -9.27 17.11
N ARG A 144 6.99 -8.55 17.86
CA ARG A 144 5.52 -8.64 17.77
C ARG A 144 5.01 -8.27 16.38
N LEU A 145 5.55 -7.21 15.77
CA LEU A 145 5.16 -6.80 14.41
C LEU A 145 5.59 -7.83 13.37
N ILE A 146 6.81 -8.35 13.46
CA ILE A 146 7.31 -9.41 12.56
C ILE A 146 6.41 -10.63 12.65
N ASN A 147 6.19 -11.15 13.86
CA ASN A 147 5.31 -12.30 14.09
C ASN A 147 3.88 -12.04 13.57
N GLY A 148 3.40 -10.82 13.73
CA GLY A 148 2.08 -10.41 13.24
C GLY A 148 1.95 -10.46 11.72
N VAL A 149 2.90 -9.87 10.98
CA VAL A 149 2.86 -9.89 9.51
C VAL A 149 3.13 -11.29 8.95
N GLU A 150 3.93 -12.10 9.62
CA GLU A 150 4.16 -13.49 9.25
C GLU A 150 2.92 -14.35 9.46
N ALA A 151 2.17 -14.12 10.53
CA ALA A 151 0.87 -14.78 10.75
C ALA A 151 -0.15 -14.42 9.66
N LEU A 152 -0.17 -13.17 9.19
CA LEU A 152 -1.00 -12.77 8.05
C LEU A 152 -0.58 -13.49 6.77
N TRP A 153 0.72 -13.62 6.53
CA TRP A 153 1.26 -14.35 5.37
C TRP A 153 0.91 -15.84 5.42
N ASP A 154 1.10 -16.47 6.57
CA ASP A 154 0.80 -17.88 6.79
C ASP A 154 -0.71 -18.18 6.68
N ALA A 155 -1.57 -17.18 6.94
CA ALA A 155 -2.99 -17.25 6.67
C ALA A 155 -3.37 -17.10 5.17
N GLY A 156 -2.38 -16.94 4.27
CA GLY A 156 -2.57 -16.85 2.83
C GLY A 156 -2.83 -15.42 2.30
N LEU A 157 -2.56 -14.40 3.10
CA LEU A 157 -2.60 -13.01 2.66
C LEU A 157 -1.24 -12.59 2.04
N VAL A 158 -1.28 -11.87 0.92
CA VAL A 158 -0.07 -11.28 0.35
C VAL A 158 0.23 -9.98 1.11
N VAL A 159 1.24 -9.98 1.95
CA VAL A 159 1.65 -8.82 2.75
C VAL A 159 2.77 -8.07 2.02
N VAL A 160 2.57 -6.77 1.81
CA VAL A 160 3.50 -5.89 1.10
C VAL A 160 3.84 -4.71 2.01
N ALA A 161 5.11 -4.55 2.37
CA ALA A 161 5.57 -3.52 3.29
C ALA A 161 6.63 -2.59 2.69
N ALA A 162 6.68 -1.35 3.16
CA ALA A 162 7.69 -0.39 2.76
C ALA A 162 9.04 -0.71 3.39
N ALA A 163 10.13 -0.53 2.62
CA ALA A 163 11.50 -0.70 3.10
C ALA A 163 11.94 0.38 4.11
N GLY A 164 11.20 1.50 4.19
CA GLY A 164 11.58 2.66 4.98
C GLY A 164 12.43 3.68 4.22
N ASN A 165 12.65 4.85 4.83
CA ASN A 165 13.29 6.00 4.19
C ASN A 165 14.56 6.44 4.92
N LEU A 166 15.31 5.50 5.50
CA LEU A 166 16.52 5.75 6.29
C LEU A 166 17.82 5.47 5.52
N GLY A 167 17.73 5.12 4.21
CA GLY A 167 18.91 4.95 3.36
C GLY A 167 19.79 6.21 3.30
N PRO A 168 20.97 6.12 2.68
CA PRO A 168 21.46 5.06 1.81
C PRO A 168 22.29 3.95 2.49
N LYS A 169 22.51 4.06 3.80
CA LYS A 169 23.33 3.07 4.53
C LYS A 169 22.68 1.70 4.53
N GLU A 170 23.50 0.67 4.64
CA GLU A 170 23.05 -0.70 4.90
C GLU A 170 22.42 -0.84 6.28
N GLY A 171 21.59 -1.88 6.47
CA GLY A 171 20.90 -2.12 7.75
C GLY A 171 19.83 -1.08 8.08
N THR A 172 19.23 -0.43 7.08
CA THR A 172 18.23 0.65 7.26
C THR A 172 16.82 0.24 6.86
N ILE A 173 16.56 -1.04 6.67
CA ILE A 173 15.19 -1.55 6.48
C ILE A 173 14.43 -1.35 7.80
N THR A 174 13.22 -0.83 7.70
CA THR A 174 12.34 -0.61 8.87
C THR A 174 11.40 -1.79 9.07
N THR A 175 11.12 -2.15 10.33
CA THR A 175 10.15 -3.19 10.69
C THR A 175 8.72 -2.73 10.36
N PRO A 176 7.84 -3.54 9.72
CA PRO A 176 8.00 -4.98 9.50
C PRO A 176 8.64 -5.38 8.17
N GLY A 177 9.20 -4.45 7.39
CA GLY A 177 9.81 -4.74 6.09
C GLY A 177 11.05 -5.65 6.17
N ASP A 178 11.60 -5.88 7.35
CA ASP A 178 12.71 -6.78 7.62
C ASP A 178 12.31 -8.25 7.79
N SER A 179 11.01 -8.57 7.86
CA SER A 179 10.53 -9.96 7.89
C SER A 179 10.97 -10.75 6.64
N LYS A 180 11.36 -12.00 6.85
CA LYS A 180 11.80 -12.92 5.78
C LYS A 180 10.70 -13.32 4.82
N LYS A 181 9.43 -13.34 5.28
CA LYS A 181 8.31 -13.95 4.55
C LYS A 181 7.60 -12.97 3.64
N ILE A 182 7.47 -11.70 4.03
CA ILE A 182 6.66 -10.73 3.32
C ILE A 182 7.40 -10.03 2.19
N ILE A 183 6.68 -9.39 1.29
CA ILE A 183 7.27 -8.62 0.18
C ILE A 183 7.63 -7.21 0.67
N THR A 184 8.91 -6.88 0.65
CA THR A 184 9.42 -5.56 1.04
C THR A 184 9.77 -4.74 -0.17
N VAL A 185 9.28 -3.51 -0.23
CA VAL A 185 9.36 -2.64 -1.41
C VAL A 185 10.24 -1.43 -1.13
N GLY A 186 11.29 -1.28 -1.94
CA GLY A 186 12.14 -0.09 -2.00
C GLY A 186 11.71 0.88 -3.09
N SER A 187 12.34 2.07 -3.11
CA SER A 187 12.16 3.05 -4.17
C SER A 187 13.25 2.92 -5.24
N SER A 188 12.87 2.78 -6.51
CA SER A 188 13.80 2.67 -7.64
C SER A 188 14.33 4.02 -8.11
N ASP A 189 13.71 5.13 -7.73
CA ASP A 189 14.00 6.49 -8.16
C ASP A 189 14.28 7.42 -6.96
N ASP A 190 14.98 6.91 -5.96
CA ASP A 190 15.29 7.56 -4.69
C ASP A 190 16.45 8.58 -4.76
N GLN A 191 16.88 8.96 -5.97
CA GLN A 191 18.03 9.85 -6.17
C GLN A 191 17.84 11.24 -5.56
N TYR A 192 16.59 11.69 -5.43
CA TYR A 192 16.25 13.02 -4.93
C TYR A 192 14.89 13.03 -4.24
N TYR A 193 14.85 13.52 -3.00
CA TYR A 193 13.61 13.71 -2.23
C TYR A 193 13.68 14.99 -1.40
N ILE A 194 12.63 15.79 -1.44
CA ILE A 194 12.44 16.92 -0.52
C ILE A 194 11.39 16.51 0.50
N ASP A 195 11.77 16.47 1.78
CA ASP A 195 10.86 16.15 2.88
C ASP A 195 9.88 17.31 3.17
N GLN A 196 8.94 17.08 4.07
CA GLN A 196 7.92 18.09 4.45
C GLN A 196 8.52 19.35 5.10
N ARG A 197 9.79 19.31 5.55
CA ARG A 197 10.53 20.43 6.13
C ARG A 197 11.40 21.15 5.12
N GLY A 198 11.33 20.76 3.84
CA GLY A 198 12.15 21.32 2.76
C GLY A 198 13.59 20.79 2.71
N SER A 199 13.91 19.76 3.51
CA SER A 199 15.24 19.15 3.50
C SER A 199 15.36 18.17 2.34
N THR A 200 16.49 18.24 1.62
CA THR A 200 16.79 17.34 0.51
C THR A 200 17.41 16.05 1.05
N LYS A 201 16.77 14.91 0.76
CA LYS A 201 17.35 13.58 0.95
C LYS A 201 17.69 12.96 -0.40
N LYS A 202 18.86 12.34 -0.50
CA LYS A 202 19.28 11.55 -1.66
C LYS A 202 19.42 10.09 -1.23
N HIS A 203 19.01 9.18 -2.12
CA HIS A 203 19.13 7.73 -1.87
C HIS A 203 18.47 7.29 -0.55
N TYR A 204 17.23 7.76 -0.36
CA TYR A 204 16.53 7.58 0.91
C TYR A 204 15.99 6.16 1.15
N SER A 205 15.83 5.34 0.09
CA SER A 205 15.27 3.99 0.22
C SER A 205 16.06 3.14 1.20
N GLY A 206 15.36 2.48 2.13
CA GLY A 206 15.97 1.54 3.06
C GLY A 206 16.70 0.42 2.34
N ARG A 207 17.81 -0.03 2.89
CA ARG A 207 18.71 -1.04 2.31
C ARG A 207 19.10 -2.08 3.35
N GLY A 208 19.05 -3.34 2.93
CA GLY A 208 19.58 -4.48 3.68
C GLY A 208 21.11 -4.51 3.72
N PRO A 209 21.69 -5.60 4.27
CA PRO A 209 20.96 -6.72 4.84
C PRO A 209 20.21 -6.36 6.13
N THR A 210 19.22 -7.20 6.49
CA THR A 210 18.55 -7.09 7.81
C THR A 210 19.47 -7.58 8.93
N LYS A 211 19.06 -7.42 10.21
CA LYS A 211 19.81 -7.96 11.38
C LYS A 211 20.05 -9.47 11.25
N GLU A 212 19.17 -10.19 10.56
CA GLU A 212 19.28 -11.64 10.31
C GLU A 212 19.95 -11.98 8.98
N CYS A 213 20.71 -11.06 8.39
CA CYS A 213 21.44 -11.21 7.13
C CYS A 213 20.55 -11.55 5.92
N VAL A 214 19.27 -11.12 5.92
CA VAL A 214 18.38 -11.29 4.78
C VAL A 214 18.56 -10.11 3.82
N CYS A 215 18.69 -10.42 2.52
CA CYS A 215 18.71 -9.39 1.47
C CYS A 215 17.31 -8.76 1.33
N LYS A 216 17.19 -7.45 1.61
CA LYS A 216 15.98 -6.65 1.42
C LYS A 216 16.37 -5.30 0.80
N PRO A 217 15.48 -4.61 0.07
CA PRO A 217 14.11 -5.00 -0.29
C PRO A 217 14.06 -6.14 -1.32
N ASP A 218 12.94 -6.84 -1.43
CA ASP A 218 12.73 -7.92 -2.42
C ASP A 218 12.52 -7.36 -3.83
N VAL A 219 11.82 -6.22 -3.91
CA VAL A 219 11.50 -5.53 -5.16
C VAL A 219 11.59 -4.03 -4.99
N VAL A 220 11.68 -3.32 -6.11
CA VAL A 220 11.65 -1.85 -6.14
C VAL A 220 10.61 -1.34 -7.12
N ALA A 221 10.01 -0.20 -6.80
CA ALA A 221 9.10 0.52 -7.69
C ALA A 221 9.33 2.04 -7.57
N PRO A 222 8.86 2.86 -8.54
CA PRO A 222 8.97 4.31 -8.41
C PRO A 222 8.33 4.83 -7.13
N GLY A 223 9.03 5.61 -6.34
CA GLY A 223 8.55 6.17 -5.08
C GLY A 223 8.70 7.69 -4.97
N SER A 224 9.35 8.33 -5.95
CA SER A 224 9.62 9.76 -5.91
C SER A 224 8.65 10.55 -6.78
N TYR A 225 8.16 11.68 -6.24
CA TYR A 225 7.24 12.60 -6.94
C TYR A 225 5.98 11.93 -7.47
N ILE A 226 5.41 11.03 -6.68
CA ILE A 226 4.18 10.31 -7.03
C ILE A 226 2.98 11.22 -6.79
N ARG A 227 2.17 11.43 -7.83
CA ARG A 227 0.93 12.22 -7.76
C ARG A 227 -0.26 11.30 -7.53
N SER A 228 -1.03 11.56 -6.46
CA SER A 228 -2.19 10.76 -6.08
C SER A 228 -3.20 11.57 -5.26
N CYS A 229 -4.30 10.96 -4.83
CA CYS A 229 -5.42 11.57 -4.16
C CYS A 229 -5.03 12.46 -2.96
N ASN A 230 -5.68 13.61 -2.85
CA ASN A 230 -5.46 14.60 -1.80
C ASN A 230 -6.60 14.55 -0.76
N ALA A 231 -6.30 14.18 0.47
CA ALA A 231 -7.28 14.12 1.56
C ALA A 231 -7.98 15.45 1.84
N LYS A 232 -7.33 16.57 1.53
CA LYS A 232 -7.89 17.91 1.76
C LYS A 232 -8.88 18.36 0.67
N PHE A 233 -9.01 17.61 -0.42
CA PHE A 233 -9.84 18.01 -1.57
C PHE A 233 -11.30 18.26 -1.19
N ALA A 234 -11.93 17.34 -0.45
CA ALA A 234 -13.32 17.46 -0.05
C ALA A 234 -13.59 18.64 0.92
N ARG A 235 -12.60 19.05 1.71
CA ARG A 235 -12.74 20.10 2.73
C ARG A 235 -12.43 21.50 2.23
N GLN A 236 -11.57 21.66 1.23
CA GLN A 236 -10.97 22.96 0.88
C GLN A 236 -11.16 23.38 -0.58
N ARG A 237 -11.96 22.66 -1.38
CA ARG A 237 -12.03 22.86 -2.86
C ARG A 237 -10.64 22.98 -3.49
N GLY A 238 -9.65 22.30 -2.92
CA GLY A 238 -8.25 22.31 -3.34
C GLY A 238 -8.01 21.45 -4.58
N GLN A 239 -6.74 21.27 -4.91
CA GLN A 239 -6.35 20.35 -5.98
C GLN A 239 -6.73 18.91 -5.58
N PRO A 240 -7.37 18.13 -6.48
CA PRO A 240 -7.78 16.75 -6.19
C PRO A 240 -6.59 15.82 -5.96
N TYR A 241 -5.42 16.20 -6.41
CA TYR A 241 -4.21 15.40 -6.30
C TYR A 241 -3.08 16.18 -5.68
N VAL A 242 -2.20 15.46 -4.97
CA VAL A 242 -0.99 15.98 -4.34
C VAL A 242 0.19 15.08 -4.66
N VAL A 243 1.40 15.63 -4.64
CA VAL A 243 2.64 14.89 -4.88
C VAL A 243 3.28 14.52 -3.55
N LYS A 244 3.63 13.25 -3.38
CA LYS A 244 4.41 12.76 -2.25
C LYS A 244 5.56 11.88 -2.74
N SER A 245 6.56 11.65 -1.87
CA SER A 245 7.69 10.76 -2.15
C SER A 245 8.00 9.90 -0.93
N GLY A 246 8.52 8.70 -1.18
CA GLY A 246 8.87 7.73 -0.14
C GLY A 246 8.65 6.30 -0.62
N THR A 247 9.25 5.34 0.05
CA THR A 247 8.96 3.91 -0.16
C THR A 247 7.49 3.59 0.10
N SER A 248 6.82 4.39 0.94
CA SER A 248 5.37 4.34 1.16
C SER A 248 4.55 4.56 -0.11
N MET A 249 5.11 5.21 -1.14
CA MET A 249 4.45 5.41 -2.44
C MET A 249 4.81 4.29 -3.42
N ALA A 250 5.97 3.68 -3.28
CA ALA A 250 6.38 2.51 -4.07
C ALA A 250 5.59 1.25 -3.68
N THR A 251 5.32 1.06 -2.40
CA THR A 251 4.60 -0.10 -1.84
C THR A 251 3.23 -0.31 -2.48
N PRO A 252 2.33 0.69 -2.55
CA PRO A 252 1.02 0.51 -3.17
C PRO A 252 1.08 0.29 -4.69
N ILE A 253 2.18 0.64 -5.37
CA ILE A 253 2.38 0.29 -6.79
C ILE A 253 2.54 -1.22 -6.93
N VAL A 254 3.35 -1.84 -6.06
CA VAL A 254 3.54 -3.29 -6.04
C VAL A 254 2.26 -3.99 -5.61
N SER A 255 1.58 -3.50 -4.57
CA SER A 255 0.27 -4.04 -4.14
C SER A 255 -0.77 -3.99 -5.26
N GLY A 256 -0.82 -2.90 -6.03
CA GLY A 256 -1.69 -2.77 -7.20
C GLY A 256 -1.33 -3.75 -8.32
N ALA A 257 -0.04 -3.91 -8.64
CA ALA A 257 0.41 -4.88 -9.63
C ALA A 257 0.06 -6.32 -9.24
N ILE A 258 0.14 -6.65 -7.94
CA ILE A 258 -0.32 -7.94 -7.41
C ILE A 258 -1.84 -8.07 -7.55
N ALA A 259 -2.61 -7.00 -7.32
CA ALA A 259 -4.05 -7.02 -7.51
C ALA A 259 -4.44 -7.28 -8.97
N ASP A 260 -3.74 -6.66 -9.93
CA ASP A 260 -3.94 -6.90 -11.36
C ASP A 260 -3.63 -8.36 -11.72
N LEU A 261 -2.52 -8.90 -11.18
CA LEU A 261 -2.13 -10.29 -11.40
C LEU A 261 -3.16 -11.26 -10.83
N LEU A 262 -3.63 -11.05 -9.61
CA LEU A 262 -4.66 -11.88 -8.97
C LEU A 262 -5.99 -11.79 -9.72
N SER A 263 -6.37 -10.61 -10.21
CA SER A 263 -7.57 -10.42 -11.04
C SER A 263 -7.53 -11.28 -12.30
N LYS A 264 -6.38 -11.36 -12.98
CA LYS A 264 -6.16 -12.21 -14.14
C LYS A 264 -6.43 -13.69 -13.81
N TYR A 265 -5.85 -14.18 -12.74
CA TYR A 265 -5.98 -15.59 -12.36
C TYR A 265 -7.37 -15.91 -11.81
N CYS A 266 -8.01 -15.04 -11.03
CA CYS A 266 -9.38 -15.24 -10.56
C CYS A 266 -10.37 -15.38 -11.73
N LEU A 267 -10.24 -14.56 -12.77
CA LEU A 267 -11.10 -14.63 -13.95
C LEU A 267 -10.88 -15.92 -14.76
N LEU A 268 -9.67 -16.47 -14.77
CA LEU A 268 -9.38 -17.75 -15.43
C LEU A 268 -10.01 -18.94 -14.70
N TYR A 269 -10.08 -18.91 -13.36
CA TYR A 269 -10.69 -19.97 -12.55
C TYR A 269 -12.21 -19.91 -12.51
N THR A 270 -12.83 -18.76 -12.78
CA THR A 270 -14.30 -18.61 -12.84
C THR A 270 -14.87 -18.83 -14.26
N SER A 271 -14.02 -18.90 -15.28
CA SER A 271 -14.44 -19.33 -16.62
C SER A 271 -14.59 -20.86 -16.65
N PRO A 272 -15.73 -21.42 -17.13
CA PRO A 272 -15.84 -22.86 -17.33
C PRO A 272 -14.68 -23.36 -18.19
N SER A 273 -14.01 -24.39 -17.72
CA SER A 273 -12.97 -25.06 -18.54
C SER A 273 -13.55 -25.42 -19.89
N PRO A 274 -12.79 -25.35 -21.00
CA PRO A 274 -13.24 -25.92 -22.28
C PRO A 274 -13.66 -27.37 -22.18
N ARG A 275 -13.24 -28.12 -21.16
CA ARG A 275 -13.64 -29.49 -20.87
C ARG A 275 -15.02 -29.61 -20.22
N ASP A 276 -15.56 -28.55 -19.64
CA ASP A 276 -16.89 -28.53 -19.01
C ASP A 276 -18.00 -28.17 -20.00
N ARG A 277 -17.67 -28.02 -21.27
CA ARG A 277 -18.60 -27.77 -22.38
C ARG A 277 -18.89 -29.05 -23.18
N GLY A 278 -18.86 -30.20 -22.54
CA GLY A 278 -19.27 -31.48 -23.12
C GLY A 278 -20.76 -31.64 -23.20
#